data_7d8d0938d81e4fe7857335687b7e28f1
#
_entry.id   7d8d0938d81e4fe7857335687b7e28f1
#
_cell.length_a   1.000
_cell.length_b   1.000
_cell.length_c   1.000
_cell.angle_alpha   90.00
_cell.angle_beta   90.00
_cell.angle_gamma   90.00
#
_symmetry.space_group_name_H-M   'P 1'
#
loop_
_entity.id
_entity.type
_entity.pdbx_description
1 polymer ?
#
loop_
_entity_poly.entity_id
_entity_poly.type
_entity_poly.pdbx_seq_one_letter_code
_entity_poly.pdbx_strand_id
1 'polypeptide(L)'
;MTVIVRDFRPSDAEAWTRARRASVPWMVATPEQIVHDLTHAHPDKHYRLLIAEEDGEIIATAQAGIAHESPEPGQGYFTPQTLPGRTNRGAGSLLLRTAEEHLAGVGATVLYAWVLDNPESLEFARKRGYEPKRSAHFQRLDLAGGTLPPRQELPPGVELRTGTEFADDPRALFEADAEVTADEPGDIAAELDDYEDWLTNVWRHPAFDQGLTSVALVDGKVAAFSAATT
;
A
#
# COMPACT_ATOMS: atom_id res chain seq x y z
N MET A 1 24.62 -2.74 -21.59
CA MET A 1 23.23 -2.97 -21.14
C MET A 1 22.69 -1.63 -20.71
N THR A 2 21.56 -1.22 -21.23
CA THR A 2 20.97 0.09 -20.94
C THR A 2 19.67 -0.12 -20.20
N VAL A 3 19.58 0.45 -18.98
CA VAL A 3 18.32 0.47 -18.22
C VAL A 3 17.49 1.65 -18.70
N ILE A 4 16.22 1.42 -19.01
CA ILE A 4 15.24 2.46 -19.34
C ILE A 4 14.12 2.48 -18.30
N VAL A 5 13.54 3.65 -18.06
CA VAL A 5 12.36 3.82 -17.21
C VAL A 5 11.19 4.26 -18.08
N ARG A 6 10.04 3.66 -17.86
CA ARG A 6 8.77 4.00 -18.51
C ARG A 6 7.59 3.83 -17.58
N ASP A 7 6.44 4.36 -17.99
CA ASP A 7 5.19 4.08 -17.32
C ASP A 7 4.76 2.62 -17.51
N PHE A 8 4.08 2.11 -16.49
CA PHE A 8 3.39 0.84 -16.52
C PHE A 8 2.25 0.86 -17.56
N ARG A 9 1.99 -0.30 -18.13
CA ARG A 9 0.84 -0.57 -19.00
C ARG A 9 0.08 -1.77 -18.45
N PRO A 10 -1.24 -1.90 -18.65
CA PRO A 10 -2.01 -3.07 -18.17
C PRO A 10 -1.42 -4.41 -18.60
N SER A 11 -0.78 -4.48 -19.78
CA SER A 11 -0.07 -5.67 -20.26
C SER A 11 1.15 -6.07 -19.41
N ASP A 12 1.66 -5.18 -18.57
CA ASP A 12 2.80 -5.44 -17.68
C ASP A 12 2.39 -6.05 -16.34
N ALA A 13 1.07 -6.11 -16.04
CA ALA A 13 0.55 -6.42 -14.72
C ALA A 13 1.11 -7.70 -14.11
N GLU A 14 1.17 -8.80 -14.88
CA GLU A 14 1.74 -10.05 -14.40
C GLU A 14 3.25 -9.95 -14.12
N ALA A 15 4.01 -9.33 -15.03
CA ALA A 15 5.44 -9.20 -14.87
C ALA A 15 5.79 -8.24 -13.71
N TRP A 16 5.05 -7.14 -13.59
CA TRP A 16 5.15 -6.19 -12.49
C TRP A 16 4.87 -6.86 -11.14
N THR A 17 3.77 -7.62 -11.06
CA THR A 17 3.36 -8.35 -9.84
C THR A 17 4.40 -9.40 -9.46
N ARG A 18 4.95 -10.18 -10.42
CA ARG A 18 6.04 -11.11 -10.15
C ARG A 18 7.27 -10.41 -9.58
N ALA A 19 7.66 -9.27 -10.15
CA ALA A 19 8.79 -8.48 -9.67
C ALA A 19 8.55 -7.98 -8.25
N ARG A 20 7.35 -7.47 -7.97
CA ARG A 20 6.98 -7.00 -6.63
C ARG A 20 7.02 -8.12 -5.59
N ARG A 21 6.40 -9.27 -5.87
CA ARG A 21 6.41 -10.43 -4.97
C ARG A 21 7.82 -10.95 -4.68
N ALA A 22 8.71 -10.94 -5.69
CA ALA A 22 10.09 -11.33 -5.51
C ALA A 22 10.89 -10.35 -4.62
N SER A 23 10.56 -9.06 -4.69
CA SER A 23 11.23 -8.02 -3.91
C SER A 23 10.65 -7.88 -2.49
N VAL A 24 9.34 -8.11 -2.32
CA VAL A 24 8.61 -7.92 -1.06
C VAL A 24 7.67 -9.10 -0.83
N PRO A 25 8.20 -10.29 -0.50
CA PRO A 25 7.43 -11.56 -0.52
C PRO A 25 6.33 -11.68 0.55
N TRP A 26 6.30 -10.76 1.52
CA TRP A 26 5.26 -10.70 2.56
C TRP A 26 4.06 -9.80 2.19
N MET A 27 4.12 -9.11 1.06
CA MET A 27 3.00 -8.31 0.58
C MET A 27 2.17 -9.09 -0.43
N VAL A 28 0.86 -9.07 -0.26
CA VAL A 28 -0.06 -9.56 -1.29
C VAL A 28 0.00 -8.61 -2.49
N ALA A 29 0.09 -9.17 -3.65
CA ALA A 29 0.03 -8.42 -4.91
C ALA A 29 -0.50 -9.34 -6.02
N THR A 30 -1.51 -8.88 -6.74
CA THR A 30 -2.06 -9.59 -7.90
C THR A 30 -2.09 -8.66 -9.12
N PRO A 31 -2.11 -9.20 -10.34
CA PRO A 31 -2.25 -8.39 -11.55
C PRO A 31 -3.53 -7.55 -11.55
N GLU A 32 -4.62 -8.09 -10.99
CA GLU A 32 -5.91 -7.42 -10.92
C GLU A 32 -5.86 -6.20 -9.99
N GLN A 33 -5.27 -6.36 -8.80
CA GLN A 33 -5.07 -5.27 -7.84
C GLN A 33 -4.33 -4.09 -8.45
N ILE A 34 -3.18 -4.34 -9.10
CA ILE A 34 -2.36 -3.25 -9.63
C ILE A 34 -3.03 -2.50 -10.78
N VAL A 35 -3.83 -3.19 -11.59
CA VAL A 35 -4.64 -2.55 -12.64
C VAL A 35 -5.77 -1.74 -12.00
N HIS A 36 -6.42 -2.27 -10.96
CA HIS A 36 -7.44 -1.57 -10.21
C HIS A 36 -6.88 -0.27 -9.59
N ASP A 37 -5.78 -0.38 -8.85
CA ASP A 37 -5.10 0.76 -8.21
C ASP A 37 -4.79 1.90 -9.20
N LEU A 38 -4.36 1.54 -10.41
CA LEU A 38 -4.04 2.53 -11.44
C LEU A 38 -5.30 3.16 -12.04
N THR A 39 -6.34 2.35 -12.31
CA THR A 39 -7.52 2.80 -13.06
C THR A 39 -8.53 3.52 -12.19
N HIS A 40 -8.51 3.28 -10.87
CA HIS A 40 -9.41 3.89 -9.90
C HIS A 40 -8.70 4.86 -8.93
N ALA A 41 -7.43 5.17 -9.19
CA ALA A 41 -6.72 6.16 -8.38
C ALA A 41 -7.46 7.51 -8.40
N HIS A 42 -7.63 8.10 -7.22
CA HIS A 42 -8.18 9.45 -7.13
C HIS A 42 -7.35 10.43 -7.98
N PRO A 43 -7.97 11.36 -8.75
CA PRO A 43 -7.23 12.28 -9.64
C PRO A 43 -6.13 13.07 -8.93
N ASP A 44 -6.40 13.56 -7.70
CA ASP A 44 -5.46 14.36 -6.92
C ASP A 44 -4.27 13.56 -6.38
N LYS A 45 -4.35 12.22 -6.42
CA LYS A 45 -3.23 11.33 -6.10
C LYS A 45 -2.09 11.43 -7.11
N HIS A 46 -2.36 11.92 -8.32
CA HIS A 46 -1.37 11.97 -9.42
C HIS A 46 -0.55 10.69 -9.54
N TYR A 47 -1.24 9.56 -9.37
CA TYR A 47 -0.64 8.25 -9.22
C TYR A 47 0.10 7.78 -10.45
N ARG A 48 1.33 7.30 -10.29
CA ARG A 48 2.11 6.67 -11.35
C ARG A 48 2.71 5.35 -10.91
N LEU A 49 2.63 4.39 -11.79
CA LEU A 49 3.37 3.14 -11.73
C LEU A 49 4.51 3.20 -12.73
N LEU A 50 5.73 2.99 -12.27
CA LEU A 50 6.95 3.08 -13.05
C LEU A 50 7.64 1.72 -13.14
N ILE A 51 8.22 1.43 -14.29
CA ILE A 51 8.97 0.22 -14.59
C ILE A 51 10.37 0.60 -15.03
N ALA A 52 11.37 -0.10 -14.50
CA ALA A 52 12.71 -0.11 -15.07
C ALA A 52 12.97 -1.43 -15.79
N GLU A 53 13.36 -1.33 -17.05
CA GLU A 53 13.65 -2.47 -17.93
C GLU A 53 15.13 -2.50 -18.31
N GLU A 54 15.68 -3.71 -18.39
CA GLU A 54 16.98 -3.99 -18.99
C GLU A 54 16.81 -5.10 -20.03
N ASP A 55 17.14 -4.82 -21.29
CA ASP A 55 17.01 -5.77 -22.41
C ASP A 55 15.59 -6.39 -22.55
N GLY A 56 14.53 -5.61 -22.27
CA GLY A 56 13.13 -6.04 -22.31
C GLY A 56 12.63 -6.80 -21.10
N GLU A 57 13.46 -7.00 -20.08
CA GLU A 57 13.08 -7.62 -18.80
C GLU A 57 12.83 -6.55 -17.75
N ILE A 58 11.71 -6.65 -17.02
CA ILE A 58 11.43 -5.78 -15.88
C ILE A 58 12.33 -6.17 -14.72
N ILE A 59 13.21 -5.26 -14.31
CA ILE A 59 14.17 -5.47 -13.22
C ILE A 59 13.86 -4.66 -11.96
N ALA A 60 13.04 -3.64 -12.08
CA ALA A 60 12.56 -2.87 -10.92
C ALA A 60 11.22 -2.22 -11.24
N THR A 61 10.47 -1.95 -10.19
CA THR A 61 9.17 -1.28 -10.23
C THR A 61 9.11 -0.16 -9.20
N ALA A 62 8.23 0.82 -9.39
CA ALA A 62 7.95 1.82 -8.37
C ALA A 62 6.50 2.30 -8.45
N GLN A 63 6.00 2.70 -7.29
CA GLN A 63 4.74 3.43 -7.13
C GLN A 63 5.08 4.84 -6.64
N ALA A 64 4.44 5.85 -7.20
CA ALA A 64 4.59 7.23 -6.80
C ALA A 64 3.24 7.94 -6.82
N GLY A 65 2.99 8.82 -5.86
CA GLY A 65 1.76 9.59 -5.80
C GLY A 65 1.80 10.67 -4.71
N ILE A 66 0.80 11.53 -4.75
CA ILE A 66 0.51 12.49 -3.67
C ILE A 66 -0.39 11.79 -2.65
N ALA A 67 -0.14 12.03 -1.37
CA ALA A 67 -1.03 11.64 -0.28
C ALA A 67 -2.21 12.62 -0.24
N HIS A 68 -3.18 12.41 -1.14
CA HIS A 68 -4.31 13.32 -1.36
C HIS A 68 -5.27 13.39 -0.17
N GLU A 69 -5.31 12.34 0.64
CA GLU A 69 -6.08 12.27 1.89
C GLU A 69 -5.41 13.04 3.04
N SER A 70 -4.19 13.57 2.83
CA SER A 70 -3.50 14.31 3.87
C SER A 70 -4.03 15.74 3.97
N PRO A 71 -4.37 16.22 5.19
CA PRO A 71 -4.71 17.62 5.41
C PRO A 71 -3.51 18.55 5.18
N GLU A 72 -2.29 18.01 5.18
CA GLU A 72 -1.07 18.78 4.88
C GLU A 72 -0.73 18.66 3.40
N PRO A 73 -0.77 19.77 2.63
CA PRO A 73 -0.51 19.71 1.20
C PRO A 73 0.97 19.41 0.89
N GLY A 74 1.23 18.86 -0.30
CA GLY A 74 2.57 18.67 -0.81
C GLY A 74 3.30 17.44 -0.26
N GLN A 75 2.59 16.53 0.39
CA GLN A 75 3.15 15.26 0.84
C GLN A 75 3.04 14.21 -0.27
N GLY A 76 4.20 13.73 -0.74
CA GLY A 76 4.29 12.69 -1.74
C GLY A 76 4.88 11.41 -1.17
N TYR A 77 4.64 10.30 -1.85
CA TYR A 77 5.25 9.02 -1.51
C TYR A 77 5.85 8.34 -2.73
N PHE A 78 6.87 7.53 -2.47
CA PHE A 78 7.57 6.75 -3.48
C PHE A 78 8.02 5.42 -2.90
N THR A 79 7.72 4.33 -3.59
CA THR A 79 8.09 2.98 -3.15
C THR A 79 8.79 2.22 -4.28
N PRO A 80 10.13 2.33 -4.38
CA PRO A 80 10.91 1.59 -5.37
C PRO A 80 11.18 0.17 -4.90
N GLN A 81 11.17 -0.77 -5.82
CA GLN A 81 11.48 -2.18 -5.57
C GLN A 81 12.31 -2.72 -6.71
N THR A 82 13.53 -3.18 -6.42
CA THR A 82 14.42 -3.80 -7.39
C THR A 82 14.47 -5.30 -7.16
N LEU A 83 14.39 -6.08 -8.23
CA LEU A 83 14.50 -7.54 -8.17
C LEU A 83 15.79 -7.98 -7.45
N PRO A 84 15.71 -8.99 -6.57
CA PRO A 84 16.89 -9.62 -6.00
C PRO A 84 17.88 -10.05 -7.11
N GLY A 85 19.17 -9.72 -6.92
CA GLY A 85 20.20 -9.99 -7.91
C GLY A 85 20.26 -9.03 -9.10
N ARG A 86 19.36 -8.03 -9.19
CA ARG A 86 19.37 -6.97 -10.21
C ARG A 86 19.71 -5.59 -9.64
N THR A 87 20.15 -5.53 -8.38
CA THR A 87 20.62 -4.30 -7.74
C THR A 87 21.93 -3.77 -8.36
N ASN A 88 22.27 -2.50 -8.07
CA ASN A 88 23.48 -1.84 -8.54
C ASN A 88 23.62 -1.69 -10.08
N ARG A 89 22.50 -1.71 -10.81
CA ARG A 89 22.44 -1.50 -12.26
C ARG A 89 21.89 -0.12 -12.66
N GLY A 90 21.67 0.75 -11.68
CA GLY A 90 21.14 2.10 -11.90
C GLY A 90 19.63 2.21 -11.91
N ALA A 91 18.87 1.09 -11.96
CA ALA A 91 17.41 1.09 -12.03
C ALA A 91 16.74 1.90 -10.91
N GLY A 92 17.09 1.65 -9.65
CA GLY A 92 16.55 2.39 -8.52
C GLY A 92 16.82 3.89 -8.57
N SER A 93 18.01 4.30 -9.08
CA SER A 93 18.35 5.73 -9.22
C SER A 93 17.57 6.40 -10.34
N LEU A 94 17.28 5.69 -11.43
CA LEU A 94 16.46 6.20 -12.53
C LEU A 94 15.00 6.32 -12.11
N LEU A 95 14.45 5.28 -11.45
CA LEU A 95 13.08 5.30 -10.93
C LEU A 95 12.88 6.45 -9.93
N LEU A 96 13.81 6.61 -8.98
CA LEU A 96 13.74 7.67 -7.99
C LEU A 96 13.72 9.06 -8.66
N ARG A 97 14.66 9.34 -9.56
CA ARG A 97 14.71 10.62 -10.28
C ARG A 97 13.42 10.90 -11.05
N THR A 98 12.90 9.90 -11.78
CA THR A 98 11.64 10.02 -12.54
C THR A 98 10.47 10.32 -11.61
N ALA A 99 10.42 9.68 -10.42
CA ALA A 99 9.38 9.92 -9.44
C ALA A 99 9.51 11.31 -8.77
N GLU A 100 10.73 11.72 -8.39
CA GLU A 100 11.00 13.04 -7.81
C GLU A 100 10.62 14.17 -8.78
N GLU A 101 11.01 14.05 -10.06
CA GLU A 101 10.64 15.03 -11.11
C GLU A 101 9.12 15.10 -11.29
N HIS A 102 8.44 13.95 -11.34
CA HIS A 102 6.98 13.91 -11.43
C HIS A 102 6.32 14.58 -10.23
N LEU A 103 6.65 14.13 -9.03
CA LEU A 103 6.03 14.58 -7.78
C LEU A 103 6.29 16.07 -7.51
N ALA A 104 7.51 16.56 -7.78
CA ALA A 104 7.80 17.98 -7.72
C ALA A 104 6.97 18.79 -8.73
N GLY A 105 6.78 18.25 -9.94
CA GLY A 105 5.95 18.88 -10.99
C GLY A 105 4.46 18.99 -10.63
N VAL A 106 3.95 18.14 -9.74
CA VAL A 106 2.56 18.16 -9.24
C VAL A 106 2.44 18.74 -7.83
N GLY A 107 3.48 19.39 -7.33
CA GLY A 107 3.44 20.18 -6.11
C GLY A 107 3.89 19.49 -4.83
N ALA A 108 4.52 18.32 -4.92
CA ALA A 108 5.13 17.70 -3.73
C ALA A 108 6.31 18.54 -3.22
N THR A 109 6.37 18.76 -1.92
CA THR A 109 7.44 19.47 -1.21
C THR A 109 8.21 18.56 -0.26
N VAL A 110 7.59 17.45 0.15
CA VAL A 110 8.17 16.42 1.01
C VAL A 110 7.86 15.05 0.40
N LEU A 111 8.85 14.15 0.39
CA LEU A 111 8.69 12.78 -0.10
C LEU A 111 8.97 11.76 0.99
N TYR A 112 8.07 10.81 1.13
CA TYR A 112 8.20 9.66 2.02
C TYR A 112 8.44 8.39 1.20
N ALA A 113 9.27 7.49 1.72
CA ALA A 113 9.56 6.22 1.07
C ALA A 113 9.62 5.08 2.08
N TRP A 114 9.02 3.95 1.72
CA TRP A 114 9.25 2.70 2.44
C TRP A 114 10.56 2.09 1.99
N VAL A 115 11.47 1.91 2.93
CA VAL A 115 12.83 1.38 2.70
C VAL A 115 12.99 0.09 3.50
N LEU A 116 13.44 -0.96 2.83
CA LEU A 116 13.74 -2.23 3.50
C LEU A 116 14.84 -2.05 4.54
N ASP A 117 14.66 -2.62 5.73
CA ASP A 117 15.67 -2.59 6.80
C ASP A 117 16.81 -3.56 6.52
N ASN A 118 17.61 -3.20 5.52
CA ASN A 118 18.87 -3.86 5.22
C ASN A 118 19.95 -2.82 4.84
N PRO A 119 21.24 -3.12 5.04
CA PRO A 119 22.31 -2.14 4.85
C PRO A 119 22.34 -1.49 3.47
N GLU A 120 22.05 -2.24 2.41
CA GLU A 120 22.11 -1.73 1.02
C GLU A 120 20.98 -0.73 0.74
N SER A 121 19.75 -1.03 1.18
CA SER A 121 18.60 -0.16 0.98
C SER A 121 18.68 1.12 1.82
N LEU A 122 19.11 0.99 3.08
CA LEU A 122 19.33 2.13 3.96
C LEU A 122 20.42 3.06 3.43
N GLU A 123 21.54 2.51 2.97
CA GLU A 123 22.62 3.28 2.37
C GLU A 123 22.21 3.94 1.04
N PHE A 124 21.37 3.27 0.24
CA PHE A 124 20.80 3.85 -0.98
C PHE A 124 19.96 5.10 -0.66
N ALA A 125 19.10 5.03 0.35
CA ALA A 125 18.25 6.14 0.78
C ALA A 125 19.11 7.28 1.38
N ARG A 126 20.00 6.98 2.29
CA ARG A 126 20.89 7.95 2.94
C ARG A 126 21.74 8.75 1.94
N LYS A 127 22.32 8.09 0.93
CA LYS A 127 23.11 8.76 -0.13
C LYS A 127 22.31 9.74 -0.97
N ARG A 128 20.97 9.70 -0.91
CA ARG A 128 20.06 10.57 -1.64
C ARG A 128 19.33 11.59 -0.77
N GLY A 129 19.82 11.74 0.47
CA GLY A 129 19.30 12.75 1.39
C GLY A 129 18.03 12.34 2.14
N TYR A 130 17.60 11.06 2.03
CA TYR A 130 16.50 10.56 2.84
C TYR A 130 16.97 10.28 4.26
N GLU A 131 16.16 10.70 5.23
CA GLU A 131 16.38 10.50 6.65
C GLU A 131 15.38 9.50 7.23
N PRO A 132 15.79 8.57 8.11
CA PRO A 132 14.87 7.64 8.73
C PRO A 132 13.91 8.37 9.66
N LYS A 133 12.62 8.05 9.58
CA LYS A 133 11.58 8.58 10.45
C LYS A 133 11.07 7.51 11.40
N ARG A 134 10.43 6.49 10.89
CA ARG A 134 9.75 5.45 11.65
C ARG A 134 10.13 4.08 11.13
N SER A 135 10.01 3.07 11.97
CA SER A 135 10.14 1.66 11.58
C SER A 135 8.81 0.94 11.76
N ALA A 136 8.47 0.06 10.81
CA ALA A 136 7.36 -0.88 10.92
C ALA A 136 7.87 -2.31 10.85
N HIS A 137 7.22 -3.21 11.58
CA HIS A 137 7.56 -4.63 11.60
C HIS A 137 6.42 -5.44 10.99
N PHE A 138 6.71 -6.18 9.92
CA PHE A 138 5.80 -7.16 9.38
C PHE A 138 5.90 -8.45 10.20
N GLN A 139 4.76 -8.94 10.67
CA GLN A 139 4.68 -10.20 11.40
C GLN A 139 4.09 -11.29 10.49
N ARG A 140 4.59 -12.50 10.66
CA ARG A 140 4.10 -13.67 9.93
C ARG A 140 3.71 -14.76 10.89
N LEU A 141 2.50 -15.28 10.75
CA LEU A 141 2.02 -16.48 11.42
C LEU A 141 1.93 -17.61 10.39
N ASP A 142 2.57 -18.73 10.65
CA ASP A 142 2.44 -19.96 9.85
C ASP A 142 1.20 -20.73 10.32
N LEU A 143 0.16 -20.72 9.51
CA LEU A 143 -1.10 -21.39 9.81
C LEU A 143 -1.05 -22.90 9.56
N ALA A 144 -0.13 -23.40 8.73
CA ALA A 144 -0.04 -24.80 8.36
C ALA A 144 0.67 -25.67 9.42
N GLY A 145 1.61 -25.10 10.15
CA GLY A 145 2.43 -25.84 11.13
C GLY A 145 2.29 -25.35 12.57
N GLY A 146 1.55 -24.27 12.81
CA GLY A 146 1.46 -23.63 14.10
C GLY A 146 0.27 -24.08 14.95
N THR A 147 0.43 -24.02 16.26
CA THR A 147 -0.69 -24.12 17.20
C THR A 147 -1.30 -22.72 17.34
N LEU A 148 -2.54 -22.55 16.88
CA LEU A 148 -3.26 -21.30 17.09
C LEU A 148 -3.59 -21.14 18.59
N PRO A 149 -3.56 -19.90 19.11
CA PRO A 149 -3.98 -19.65 20.47
C PRO A 149 -5.47 -20.03 20.62
N PRO A 150 -5.90 -20.47 21.83
CA PRO A 150 -7.29 -20.77 22.06
C PRO A 150 -8.14 -19.50 21.86
N ARG A 151 -9.35 -19.69 21.35
CA ARG A 151 -10.31 -18.59 21.24
C ARG A 151 -10.60 -18.04 22.62
N GLN A 152 -10.52 -16.74 22.78
CA GLN A 152 -10.95 -16.05 23.97
C GLN A 152 -12.48 -15.92 23.97
N GLU A 153 -13.09 -15.96 25.14
CA GLU A 153 -14.50 -15.58 25.28
C GLU A 153 -14.66 -14.09 25.03
N LEU A 154 -15.74 -13.74 24.35
CA LEU A 154 -16.04 -12.32 24.09
C LEU A 154 -16.46 -11.64 25.40
N PRO A 155 -16.05 -10.37 25.61
CA PRO A 155 -16.60 -9.58 26.69
C PRO A 155 -18.13 -9.44 26.57
N PRO A 156 -18.85 -9.25 27.68
CA PRO A 156 -20.28 -8.99 27.64
C PRO A 156 -20.62 -7.77 26.77
N GLY A 157 -21.65 -7.90 25.92
CA GLY A 157 -22.09 -6.83 25.03
C GLY A 157 -21.28 -6.71 23.74
N VAL A 158 -20.25 -7.55 23.53
CA VAL A 158 -19.49 -7.61 22.29
C VAL A 158 -20.02 -8.72 21.40
N GLU A 159 -20.31 -8.38 20.14
CA GLU A 159 -20.66 -9.35 19.09
C GLU A 159 -19.61 -9.31 17.98
N LEU A 160 -19.27 -10.46 17.43
CA LEU A 160 -18.43 -10.54 16.23
C LEU A 160 -19.29 -10.86 15.01
N ARG A 161 -19.05 -10.14 13.96
CA ARG A 161 -19.66 -10.27 12.63
C ARG A 161 -18.57 -10.43 11.58
N THR A 162 -18.97 -10.75 10.36
CA THR A 162 -18.08 -10.70 9.20
C THR A 162 -18.41 -9.48 8.34
N GLY A 163 -17.46 -9.03 7.54
CA GLY A 163 -17.69 -7.94 6.59
C GLY A 163 -18.85 -8.20 5.63
N THR A 164 -19.14 -9.48 5.30
CA THR A 164 -20.27 -9.85 4.43
C THR A 164 -21.63 -9.40 4.94
N GLU A 165 -21.78 -9.22 6.24
CA GLU A 165 -23.04 -8.74 6.84
C GLU A 165 -23.28 -7.24 6.62
N PHE A 166 -22.27 -6.53 6.12
CA PHE A 166 -22.31 -5.11 5.76
C PHE A 166 -22.26 -4.89 4.24
N ALA A 167 -22.39 -5.96 3.43
CA ALA A 167 -22.22 -5.89 1.98
C ALA A 167 -23.18 -4.91 1.30
N ASP A 168 -24.42 -4.81 1.77
CA ASP A 168 -25.44 -3.93 1.21
C ASP A 168 -25.27 -2.47 1.63
N ASP A 169 -24.75 -2.22 2.83
CA ASP A 169 -24.45 -0.87 3.35
C ASP A 169 -23.24 -0.89 4.30
N PRO A 170 -22.02 -0.67 3.79
CA PRO A 170 -20.82 -0.64 4.62
C PRO A 170 -20.55 0.73 5.26
N ARG A 171 -21.49 1.66 5.26
CA ARG A 171 -21.29 3.04 5.77
C ARG A 171 -20.78 3.09 7.21
N ALA A 172 -21.29 2.21 8.07
CA ALA A 172 -20.82 2.14 9.46
C ALA A 172 -19.35 1.70 9.58
N LEU A 173 -18.84 0.92 8.63
CA LEU A 173 -17.42 0.55 8.56
C LEU A 173 -16.57 1.73 8.04
N PHE A 174 -17.06 2.46 7.05
CA PHE A 174 -16.42 3.69 6.59
C PHE A 174 -16.28 4.72 7.72
N GLU A 175 -17.36 4.96 8.48
CA GLU A 175 -17.34 5.91 9.60
C GLU A 175 -16.33 5.50 10.69
N ALA A 176 -16.25 4.19 10.99
CA ALA A 176 -15.26 3.67 11.93
C ALA A 176 -13.83 3.76 11.39
N ASP A 177 -13.63 3.52 10.10
CA ASP A 177 -12.32 3.63 9.43
C ASP A 177 -11.84 5.08 9.40
N ALA A 178 -12.72 6.02 9.10
CA ALA A 178 -12.42 7.44 9.10
C ALA A 178 -12.01 7.94 10.50
N GLU A 179 -12.73 7.51 11.55
CA GLU A 179 -12.40 7.85 12.94
C GLU A 179 -11.02 7.30 13.34
N VAL A 180 -10.74 6.04 13.03
CA VAL A 180 -9.46 5.39 13.35
C VAL A 180 -8.31 5.99 12.55
N THR A 181 -8.51 6.25 11.26
CA THR A 181 -7.47 6.82 10.38
C THR A 181 -7.04 8.21 10.85
N ALA A 182 -7.98 9.04 11.32
CA ALA A 182 -7.67 10.37 11.85
C ALA A 182 -6.80 10.30 13.12
N ASP A 183 -6.95 9.24 13.93
CA ASP A 183 -6.17 9.02 15.15
C ASP A 183 -4.91 8.15 14.94
N GLU A 184 -4.73 7.57 13.74
CA GLU A 184 -3.59 6.69 13.47
C GLU A 184 -2.28 7.49 13.45
N PRO A 185 -1.30 7.10 14.31
CA PRO A 185 -0.02 7.79 14.32
C PRO A 185 0.75 7.47 13.01
N GLY A 186 0.76 8.38 12.07
CA GLY A 186 1.45 8.32 10.77
C GLY A 186 2.55 9.36 10.62
N ASP A 187 3.49 9.16 9.66
CA ASP A 187 4.39 10.23 9.20
C ASP A 187 3.65 11.17 8.24
N ILE A 188 2.60 10.67 7.61
CA ILE A 188 1.61 11.39 6.82
C ILE A 188 0.28 11.19 7.52
N ALA A 189 -0.33 12.28 7.98
CA ALA A 189 -1.71 12.24 8.48
C ALA A 189 -2.67 11.99 7.31
N ALA A 190 -3.76 11.27 7.54
CA ALA A 190 -4.80 11.03 6.55
C ALA A 190 -6.19 11.31 7.15
N GLU A 191 -7.08 11.84 6.33
CA GLU A 191 -8.49 12.07 6.65
C GLU A 191 -9.33 11.40 5.56
N LEU A 192 -10.19 10.45 5.94
CA LEU A 192 -11.09 9.78 5.02
C LEU A 192 -12.44 10.51 5.03
N ASP A 193 -12.70 11.32 4.04
CA ASP A 193 -13.93 12.12 3.90
C ASP A 193 -14.75 11.77 2.65
N ASP A 194 -14.16 11.06 1.68
CA ASP A 194 -14.82 10.60 0.46
C ASP A 194 -15.27 9.14 0.56
N TYR A 195 -16.58 8.96 0.82
CA TYR A 195 -17.17 7.63 0.90
C TYR A 195 -17.13 6.85 -0.42
N GLU A 196 -17.28 7.51 -1.55
CA GLU A 196 -17.28 6.83 -2.86
C GLU A 196 -15.86 6.39 -3.26
N ASP A 197 -14.85 7.19 -2.93
CA ASP A 197 -13.46 6.79 -3.08
C ASP A 197 -13.14 5.59 -2.18
N TRP A 198 -13.53 5.64 -0.90
CA TRP A 198 -13.38 4.52 0.03
C TRP A 198 -14.11 3.25 -0.44
N LEU A 199 -15.36 3.37 -0.94
CA LEU A 199 -16.09 2.24 -1.51
C LEU A 199 -15.32 1.59 -2.67
N THR A 200 -14.70 2.39 -3.51
CA THR A 200 -13.99 1.93 -4.70
C THR A 200 -12.63 1.33 -4.32
N ASN A 201 -11.85 2.03 -3.51
CA ASN A 201 -10.45 1.72 -3.26
C ASN A 201 -10.19 0.89 -1.99
N VAL A 202 -11.21 0.73 -1.13
CA VAL A 202 -11.13 -0.13 0.07
C VAL A 202 -12.16 -1.25 -0.02
N TRP A 203 -13.45 -0.94 0.04
CA TRP A 203 -14.50 -1.95 0.21
C TRP A 203 -14.68 -2.87 -0.99
N ARG A 204 -14.59 -2.33 -2.22
CA ARG A 204 -14.72 -3.06 -3.50
C ARG A 204 -13.37 -3.38 -4.13
N HIS A 205 -12.28 -3.08 -3.42
CA HIS A 205 -10.94 -3.39 -3.91
C HIS A 205 -10.79 -4.91 -4.12
N PRO A 206 -10.22 -5.39 -5.24
CA PRO A 206 -10.15 -6.81 -5.56
C PRO A 206 -9.37 -7.66 -4.54
N ALA A 207 -8.52 -7.04 -3.72
CA ALA A 207 -7.84 -7.73 -2.63
C ALA A 207 -8.66 -7.82 -1.34
N PHE A 208 -9.70 -6.99 -1.17
CA PHE A 208 -10.45 -6.94 0.08
C PHE A 208 -11.35 -8.17 0.23
N ASP A 209 -11.17 -8.94 1.29
CA ASP A 209 -11.97 -10.13 1.58
C ASP A 209 -12.98 -9.85 2.70
N GLN A 210 -14.22 -9.58 2.30
CA GLN A 210 -15.32 -9.32 3.24
C GLN A 210 -15.60 -10.54 4.14
N GLY A 211 -15.42 -11.76 3.64
CA GLY A 211 -15.67 -12.98 4.39
C GLY A 211 -14.64 -13.24 5.49
N LEU A 212 -13.40 -12.81 5.28
CA LEU A 212 -12.31 -12.91 6.25
C LEU A 212 -12.18 -11.66 7.12
N THR A 213 -12.83 -10.55 6.75
CA THR A 213 -12.87 -9.33 7.57
C THR A 213 -13.75 -9.54 8.78
N SER A 214 -13.19 -9.32 9.98
CA SER A 214 -13.90 -9.45 11.26
C SER A 214 -14.31 -8.10 11.79
N VAL A 215 -15.56 -7.95 12.18
CA VAL A 215 -16.15 -6.71 12.71
C VAL A 215 -16.65 -6.97 14.15
N ALA A 216 -16.21 -6.13 15.09
CA ALA A 216 -16.71 -6.16 16.45
C ALA A 216 -17.76 -5.07 16.67
N LEU A 217 -18.91 -5.47 17.19
CA LEU A 217 -19.97 -4.56 17.62
C LEU A 217 -20.02 -4.47 19.12
N VAL A 218 -20.24 -3.27 19.65
CA VAL A 218 -20.58 -3.01 21.04
C VAL A 218 -21.91 -2.28 21.07
N ASP A 219 -22.91 -2.85 21.74
CA ASP A 219 -24.28 -2.31 21.78
C ASP A 219 -24.84 -2.02 20.37
N GLY A 220 -24.55 -2.89 19.41
CA GLY A 220 -25.01 -2.81 18.03
C GLY A 220 -24.28 -1.79 17.15
N LYS A 221 -23.23 -1.13 17.64
CA LYS A 221 -22.40 -0.18 16.87
C LYS A 221 -21.05 -0.80 16.54
N VAL A 222 -20.53 -0.49 15.37
CA VAL A 222 -19.15 -0.87 14.99
C VAL A 222 -18.18 -0.20 15.96
N ALA A 223 -17.40 -1.01 16.66
CA ALA A 223 -16.39 -0.55 17.62
C ALA A 223 -14.96 -0.85 17.14
N ALA A 224 -14.79 -1.86 16.29
CA ALA A 224 -13.51 -2.20 15.68
C ALA A 224 -13.74 -3.11 14.49
N PHE A 225 -12.81 -3.13 13.54
CA PHE A 225 -12.73 -4.17 12.54
C PHE A 225 -11.28 -4.50 12.18
N SER A 226 -11.09 -5.71 11.66
CA SER A 226 -9.81 -6.18 11.14
C SER A 226 -10.01 -6.57 9.70
N ALA A 227 -9.54 -5.70 8.80
CA ALA A 227 -9.60 -5.93 7.35
C ALA A 227 -8.68 -7.09 6.94
N ALA A 228 -9.15 -7.92 6.03
CA ALA A 228 -8.37 -9.01 5.44
C ALA A 228 -8.19 -8.74 3.94
N THR A 229 -6.98 -9.01 3.46
CA THR A 229 -6.64 -8.96 2.03
C THR A 229 -6.08 -10.30 1.57
N THR A 230 -6.46 -10.74 0.36
CA THR A 230 -6.05 -12.03 -0.24
C THR A 230 -5.51 -11.86 -1.64
#